data_79a30ae2e1e5a3c14f6accb1e6937d10
#
_entry.id   79a30ae2e1e5a3c14f6accb1e6937d10
#
_cell.length_a   1.000
_cell.length_b   1.000
_cell.length_c   1.000
_cell.angle_alpha   90.00
_cell.angle_beta   90.00
_cell.angle_gamma   90.00
#
_symmetry.space_group_name_H-M   'P 1'
#
loop_
_entity.id
_entity.type
_entity.pdbx_description
1 polymer ?
#
loop_
_entity_poly.entity_id
_entity_poly.type
_entity_poly.pdbx_seq_one_letter_code
_entity_poly.pdbx_strand_id
1 'polypeptide(L)'
;MTGLIDTHCHLDRLTDVDGALNLAREHGLSGMITIGTRFSEASKQIGLVAYDRPDLRVWCAIGTHPDHVLEEPEVTVADIVARTNEPGVVAIGESGLDYFHGEEAVRPAQAASFRTHIAAARETGLPLVIHTRQADDDTIAILEDESGKGAFPFLIHCFASGPKLARAAVALGGYVSFSGLLTFPKCVEIREAAREVPEDRLLVETDSPFLAPVPKRGKPNTPGYVKYTAECLARERGVSLDEITALTTANARRLFRRIAP
;
A
#
# COMPACT_ATOMS: atom_id res chain seq x y z
N MET A 1 2.77 16.64 12.94
CA MET A 1 3.40 16.88 11.62
C MET A 1 2.33 16.81 10.54
N THR A 2 2.26 17.79 9.67
CA THR A 2 1.18 17.99 8.67
C THR A 2 1.68 17.75 7.23
N GLY A 3 2.61 16.83 7.03
CA GLY A 3 3.15 16.51 5.71
C GLY A 3 2.49 15.26 5.10
N LEU A 4 2.72 15.02 3.80
CA LEU A 4 2.29 13.82 3.11
C LEU A 4 2.87 12.56 3.76
N ILE A 5 2.12 11.45 3.68
CA ILE A 5 2.61 10.11 4.00
C ILE A 5 2.59 9.28 2.72
N ASP A 6 3.73 8.73 2.34
CA ASP A 6 3.83 7.69 1.31
C ASP A 6 3.42 6.35 1.93
N THR A 7 2.22 5.85 1.59
CA THR A 7 1.69 4.65 2.22
C THR A 7 2.26 3.34 1.68
N HIS A 8 3.11 3.39 0.63
CA HIS A 8 3.73 2.20 0.06
C HIS A 8 4.99 2.54 -0.75
N CYS A 9 6.14 2.13 -0.25
CA CYS A 9 7.42 2.19 -0.96
C CYS A 9 8.28 0.96 -0.61
N HIS A 10 9.32 0.69 -1.38
CA HIS A 10 10.29 -0.38 -1.13
C HIS A 10 11.68 0.21 -0.90
N LEU A 11 11.99 0.62 0.32
CA LEU A 11 13.30 1.19 0.67
C LEU A 11 14.44 0.20 0.47
N ASP A 12 14.18 -1.10 0.64
CA ASP A 12 15.15 -2.17 0.42
C ASP A 12 15.61 -2.32 -1.04
N ARG A 13 14.86 -1.73 -1.97
CA ARG A 13 15.14 -1.76 -3.42
C ARG A 13 15.74 -0.46 -3.95
N LEU A 14 15.92 0.55 -3.10
CA LEU A 14 16.56 1.81 -3.47
C LEU A 14 18.08 1.70 -3.40
N THR A 15 18.78 2.25 -4.35
CA THR A 15 20.25 2.29 -4.39
C THR A 15 20.84 3.39 -3.50
N ASP A 16 20.08 4.45 -3.25
CA ASP A 16 20.45 5.59 -2.40
C ASP A 16 19.27 5.95 -1.48
N VAL A 17 19.22 5.29 -0.33
CA VAL A 17 18.14 5.52 0.64
C VAL A 17 18.26 6.90 1.27
N ASP A 18 19.45 7.34 1.67
CA ASP A 18 19.63 8.65 2.31
C ASP A 18 19.27 9.81 1.37
N GLY A 19 19.66 9.73 0.09
CA GLY A 19 19.23 10.70 -0.93
C GLY A 19 17.72 10.71 -1.13
N ALA A 20 17.07 9.53 -1.12
CA ALA A 20 15.62 9.42 -1.23
C ALA A 20 14.90 10.05 -0.02
N LEU A 21 15.40 9.84 1.19
CA LEU A 21 14.85 10.45 2.41
C LEU A 21 15.02 11.97 2.42
N ASN A 22 16.17 12.49 1.97
CA ASN A 22 16.38 13.93 1.86
C ASN A 22 15.39 14.55 0.88
N LEU A 23 15.21 13.95 -0.30
CA LEU A 23 14.24 14.43 -1.27
C LEU A 23 12.78 14.34 -0.74
N ALA A 24 12.45 13.29 0.02
CA ALA A 24 11.14 13.16 0.66
C ALA A 24 10.88 14.34 1.61
N ARG A 25 11.85 14.72 2.44
CA ARG A 25 11.76 15.89 3.33
C ARG A 25 11.60 17.20 2.55
N GLU A 26 12.40 17.42 1.51
CA GLU A 26 12.32 18.59 0.63
C GLU A 26 10.93 18.71 -0.03
N HIS A 27 10.28 17.58 -0.33
CA HIS A 27 8.95 17.54 -0.92
C HIS A 27 7.81 17.53 0.11
N GLY A 28 8.13 17.71 1.40
CA GLY A 28 7.13 17.91 2.46
C GLY A 28 6.48 16.62 2.97
N LEU A 29 7.14 15.47 2.85
CA LEU A 29 6.67 14.24 3.49
C LEU A 29 6.94 14.30 4.99
N SER A 30 6.03 13.73 5.77
CA SER A 30 6.16 13.53 7.21
C SER A 30 6.40 12.06 7.58
N GLY A 31 6.23 11.14 6.64
CA GLY A 31 6.48 9.73 6.86
C GLY A 31 6.28 8.87 5.63
N MET A 32 6.71 7.61 5.76
CA MET A 32 6.53 6.58 4.73
C MET A 32 6.43 5.18 5.36
N ILE A 33 5.78 4.26 4.64
CA ILE A 33 5.68 2.86 5.02
C ILE A 33 6.46 2.04 3.99
N THR A 34 7.54 1.39 4.44
CA THR A 34 8.31 0.47 3.58
C THR A 34 7.72 -0.93 3.64
N ILE A 35 7.54 -1.57 2.49
CA ILE A 35 6.73 -2.78 2.36
C ILE A 35 7.61 -3.99 2.05
N GLY A 36 7.45 -5.06 2.85
CA GLY A 36 8.07 -6.35 2.62
C GLY A 36 7.33 -7.15 1.54
N THR A 37 8.09 -7.88 0.73
CA THR A 37 7.55 -8.78 -0.31
C THR A 37 7.77 -10.26 -0.01
N ARG A 38 8.64 -10.57 0.99
CA ARG A 38 8.87 -11.92 1.53
C ARG A 38 8.81 -11.90 3.04
N PHE A 39 8.00 -12.75 3.62
CA PHE A 39 7.91 -12.88 5.07
C PHE A 39 9.22 -13.37 5.69
N SER A 40 9.97 -14.24 5.00
CA SER A 40 11.31 -14.69 5.40
C SER A 40 12.31 -13.55 5.54
N GLU A 41 12.10 -12.43 4.85
CA GLU A 41 12.91 -11.22 4.94
C GLU A 41 12.38 -10.18 5.95
N ALA A 42 11.38 -10.53 6.78
CA ALA A 42 10.74 -9.60 7.72
C ALA A 42 11.74 -8.90 8.64
N SER A 43 12.78 -9.59 9.13
CA SER A 43 13.81 -8.96 9.98
C SER A 43 14.59 -7.86 9.26
N LYS A 44 14.89 -8.05 7.98
CA LYS A 44 15.54 -7.03 7.14
C LYS A 44 14.60 -5.84 6.96
N GLN A 45 13.34 -6.12 6.66
CA GLN A 45 12.32 -5.09 6.46
C GLN A 45 12.10 -4.23 7.72
N ILE A 46 12.01 -4.87 8.88
CA ILE A 46 11.89 -4.20 10.18
C ILE A 46 13.15 -3.35 10.47
N GLY A 47 14.33 -3.83 10.09
CA GLY A 47 15.57 -3.08 10.24
C GLY A 47 15.60 -1.74 9.50
N LEU A 48 14.80 -1.56 8.44
CA LEU A 48 14.68 -0.29 7.70
C LEU A 48 14.02 0.82 8.51
N VAL A 49 13.30 0.49 9.57
CA VAL A 49 12.73 1.50 10.50
C VAL A 49 13.83 2.34 11.16
N ALA A 50 15.08 1.85 11.21
CA ALA A 50 16.22 2.63 11.68
C ALA A 50 16.54 3.88 10.84
N TYR A 51 15.97 4.00 9.63
CA TYR A 51 16.02 5.24 8.83
C TYR A 51 15.07 6.33 9.34
N ASP A 52 14.32 6.08 10.41
CA ASP A 52 13.44 7.06 11.07
C ASP A 52 14.20 8.35 11.42
N ARG A 53 13.58 9.49 11.22
CA ARG A 53 14.12 10.82 11.52
C ARG A 53 13.08 11.62 12.34
N PRO A 54 13.48 12.63 13.12
CA PRO A 54 12.55 13.43 13.91
C PRO A 54 11.43 14.09 13.09
N ASP A 55 11.71 14.43 11.84
CA ASP A 55 10.83 15.14 10.92
C ASP A 55 10.32 14.27 9.75
N LEU A 56 10.78 13.02 9.64
CA LEU A 56 10.35 12.06 8.62
C LEU A 56 10.32 10.65 9.20
N ARG A 57 9.14 10.14 9.50
CA ARG A 57 8.97 8.84 10.13
C ARG A 57 9.02 7.70 9.10
N VAL A 58 9.61 6.58 9.50
CA VAL A 58 9.66 5.35 8.71
C VAL A 58 9.02 4.22 9.49
N TRP A 59 8.03 3.56 8.88
CA TRP A 59 7.38 2.36 9.41
C TRP A 59 7.46 1.25 8.38
N CYS A 60 7.08 0.03 8.75
CA CYS A 60 7.10 -1.09 7.83
C CYS A 60 5.83 -1.94 7.86
N ALA A 61 5.61 -2.68 6.77
CA ALA A 61 4.69 -3.80 6.66
C ALA A 61 5.46 -5.08 6.36
N ILE A 62 4.92 -6.22 6.80
CA ILE A 62 5.49 -7.56 6.61
C ILE A 62 4.46 -8.52 6.04
N GLY A 63 4.85 -9.28 5.03
CA GLY A 63 3.98 -10.24 4.36
C GLY A 63 4.66 -10.93 3.18
N THR A 64 3.88 -11.74 2.45
CA THR A 64 4.33 -12.48 1.28
C THR A 64 3.55 -12.02 0.05
N HIS A 65 4.26 -11.35 -0.88
CA HIS A 65 3.73 -10.94 -2.18
C HIS A 65 3.27 -12.16 -3.01
N PRO A 66 2.20 -12.06 -3.82
CA PRO A 66 1.70 -13.18 -4.61
C PRO A 66 2.74 -13.86 -5.50
N ASP A 67 3.78 -13.16 -5.97
CA ASP A 67 4.87 -13.75 -6.76
C ASP A 67 5.78 -14.68 -5.96
N HIS A 68 5.73 -14.63 -4.63
CA HIS A 68 6.62 -15.37 -3.74
C HIS A 68 5.93 -16.48 -2.92
N VAL A 69 4.64 -16.72 -3.13
CA VAL A 69 3.85 -17.67 -2.32
C VAL A 69 4.38 -19.11 -2.40
N LEU A 70 4.97 -19.51 -3.53
CA LEU A 70 5.57 -20.84 -3.66
C LEU A 70 6.94 -20.95 -2.96
N GLU A 71 7.58 -19.84 -2.66
CA GLU A 71 8.83 -19.81 -1.90
C GLU A 71 8.57 -19.91 -0.38
N GLU A 72 7.36 -19.56 0.06
CA GLU A 72 6.97 -19.44 1.47
C GLU A 72 5.65 -20.15 1.81
N PRO A 73 5.46 -21.41 1.38
CA PRO A 73 4.16 -22.09 1.53
C PRO A 73 3.79 -22.40 2.99
N GLU A 74 4.78 -22.37 3.90
CA GLU A 74 4.62 -22.74 5.31
C GLU A 74 4.27 -21.54 6.21
N VAL A 75 4.18 -20.31 5.68
CA VAL A 75 3.84 -19.13 6.49
C VAL A 75 2.43 -19.25 7.05
N THR A 76 2.34 -19.25 8.39
CA THR A 76 1.08 -19.38 9.11
C THR A 76 0.58 -18.06 9.67
N VAL A 77 -0.69 -18.02 10.06
CA VAL A 77 -1.28 -16.87 10.78
C VAL A 77 -0.48 -16.55 12.04
N ALA A 78 -0.09 -17.59 12.82
CA ALA A 78 0.64 -17.41 14.07
C ALA A 78 2.03 -16.78 13.84
N ASP A 79 2.72 -17.14 12.75
CA ASP A 79 4.02 -16.56 12.39
C ASP A 79 3.87 -15.05 12.10
N ILE A 80 2.87 -14.69 11.29
CA ILE A 80 2.60 -13.30 10.95
C ILE A 80 2.24 -12.50 12.22
N VAL A 81 1.30 -13.00 13.02
CA VAL A 81 0.86 -12.35 14.27
C VAL A 81 2.02 -12.12 15.22
N ALA A 82 2.89 -13.11 15.41
CA ALA A 82 4.06 -12.98 16.28
C ALA A 82 4.98 -11.82 15.84
N ARG A 83 5.23 -11.70 14.54
CA ARG A 83 6.11 -10.65 13.98
C ARG A 83 5.48 -9.26 13.99
N THR A 84 4.16 -9.15 14.01
CA THR A 84 3.49 -7.85 14.10
C THR A 84 3.72 -7.13 15.44
N ASN A 85 4.24 -7.82 16.46
CA ASN A 85 4.57 -7.21 17.75
C ASN A 85 5.90 -6.45 17.75
N GLU A 86 6.69 -6.58 16.70
CA GLU A 86 7.98 -5.88 16.61
C GLU A 86 7.78 -4.37 16.37
N PRO A 87 8.65 -3.53 16.97
CA PRO A 87 8.56 -2.08 16.80
C PRO A 87 8.62 -1.65 15.34
N GLY A 88 7.77 -0.68 14.98
CA GLY A 88 7.72 -0.13 13.62
C GLY A 88 6.87 -0.92 12.63
N VAL A 89 6.40 -2.12 12.99
CA VAL A 89 5.43 -2.87 12.17
C VAL A 89 4.04 -2.25 12.36
N VAL A 90 3.49 -1.69 11.28
CA VAL A 90 2.20 -0.96 11.31
C VAL A 90 1.13 -1.59 10.42
N ALA A 91 1.51 -2.55 9.58
CA ALA A 91 0.62 -3.24 8.65
C ALA A 91 1.10 -4.66 8.36
N ILE A 92 0.21 -5.47 7.83
CA ILE A 92 0.48 -6.79 7.26
C ILE A 92 0.49 -6.63 5.73
N GLY A 93 1.38 -7.32 5.04
CA GLY A 93 1.49 -7.26 3.59
C GLY A 93 2.90 -6.89 3.15
N GLU A 94 3.04 -6.93 1.89
CA GLU A 94 2.09 -6.97 0.78
C GLU A 94 1.60 -8.41 0.56
N SER A 95 0.31 -8.61 0.32
CA SER A 95 -0.28 -9.90 -0.03
C SER A 95 -1.50 -9.70 -0.94
N GLY A 96 -1.93 -10.73 -1.65
CA GLY A 96 -3.06 -10.63 -2.56
C GLY A 96 -2.96 -11.54 -3.77
N LEU A 97 -3.38 -11.03 -4.96
CA LEU A 97 -3.44 -11.80 -6.20
C LEU A 97 -2.73 -11.06 -7.35
N ASP A 98 -1.88 -11.76 -8.11
CA ASP A 98 -1.30 -11.27 -9.36
C ASP A 98 -1.48 -12.32 -10.47
N TYR A 99 -2.37 -12.03 -11.42
CA TYR A 99 -2.63 -12.90 -12.57
C TYR A 99 -1.90 -12.42 -13.84
N PHE A 100 -1.15 -11.33 -13.74
CA PHE A 100 -0.35 -10.82 -14.82
C PHE A 100 1.04 -11.49 -14.89
N HIS A 101 1.69 -11.68 -13.73
CA HIS A 101 3.03 -12.27 -13.64
C HIS A 101 2.99 -13.78 -13.33
N GLY A 102 1.97 -14.23 -12.59
CA GLY A 102 1.86 -15.63 -12.17
C GLY A 102 1.23 -16.54 -13.21
N GLU A 103 1.69 -17.80 -13.26
CA GLU A 103 1.02 -18.86 -14.01
C GLU A 103 -0.34 -19.21 -13.35
N GLU A 104 -1.29 -19.69 -14.15
CA GLU A 104 -2.62 -20.07 -13.65
C GLU A 104 -2.56 -21.12 -12.53
N ALA A 105 -1.60 -22.04 -12.61
CA ALA A 105 -1.37 -23.09 -11.62
C ALA A 105 -1.00 -22.52 -10.22
N VAL A 106 -0.51 -21.29 -10.14
CA VAL A 106 -0.11 -20.64 -8.86
C VAL A 106 -1.28 -19.93 -8.17
N ARG A 107 -2.37 -19.62 -8.89
CA ARG A 107 -3.52 -18.88 -8.35
C ARG A 107 -4.11 -19.48 -7.06
N PRO A 108 -4.27 -20.82 -6.91
CA PRO A 108 -4.75 -21.38 -5.64
C PRO A 108 -3.82 -21.11 -4.46
N ALA A 109 -2.49 -21.13 -4.67
CA ALA A 109 -1.51 -20.79 -3.64
C ALA A 109 -1.56 -19.31 -3.27
N GLN A 110 -1.72 -18.41 -4.24
CA GLN A 110 -1.93 -16.98 -4.00
C GLN A 110 -3.19 -16.76 -3.15
N ALA A 111 -4.31 -17.37 -3.52
CA ALA A 111 -5.56 -17.26 -2.78
C ALA A 111 -5.45 -17.79 -1.35
N ALA A 112 -4.75 -18.92 -1.13
CA ALA A 112 -4.51 -19.47 0.19
C ALA A 112 -3.66 -18.54 1.06
N SER A 113 -2.53 -18.05 0.53
CA SER A 113 -1.67 -17.06 1.21
C SER A 113 -2.42 -15.78 1.53
N PHE A 114 -3.20 -15.25 0.57
CA PHE A 114 -4.02 -14.05 0.78
C PHE A 114 -4.99 -14.22 1.96
N ARG A 115 -5.71 -15.35 2.05
CA ARG A 115 -6.59 -15.67 3.16
C ARG A 115 -5.85 -15.81 4.50
N THR A 116 -4.65 -16.36 4.50
CA THR A 116 -3.78 -16.43 5.70
C THR A 116 -3.45 -15.02 6.21
N HIS A 117 -3.09 -14.10 5.31
CA HIS A 117 -2.79 -12.71 5.68
C HIS A 117 -4.03 -11.94 6.13
N ILE A 118 -5.20 -12.18 5.51
CA ILE A 118 -6.49 -11.64 5.98
C ILE A 118 -6.80 -12.12 7.41
N ALA A 119 -6.61 -13.40 7.69
CA ALA A 119 -6.84 -13.94 9.03
C ALA A 119 -5.93 -13.30 10.08
N ALA A 120 -4.65 -13.08 9.76
CA ALA A 120 -3.72 -12.36 10.63
C ALA A 120 -4.12 -10.89 10.82
N ALA A 121 -4.59 -10.21 9.76
CA ALA A 121 -5.08 -8.84 9.85
C ALA A 121 -6.32 -8.73 10.74
N ARG A 122 -7.24 -9.69 10.66
CA ARG A 122 -8.42 -9.80 11.52
C ARG A 122 -8.04 -10.00 12.98
N GLU A 123 -7.09 -10.89 13.25
CA GLU A 123 -6.64 -11.21 14.62
C GLU A 123 -5.92 -10.04 15.28
N THR A 124 -5.05 -9.34 14.54
CA THR A 124 -4.22 -8.24 15.07
C THR A 124 -4.91 -6.88 15.03
N GLY A 125 -5.93 -6.72 14.17
CA GLY A 125 -6.52 -5.42 13.84
C GLY A 125 -5.58 -4.48 13.06
N LEU A 126 -4.44 -4.99 12.56
CA LEU A 126 -3.56 -4.24 11.69
C LEU A 126 -4.09 -4.24 10.25
N PRO A 127 -3.91 -3.13 9.51
CA PRO A 127 -4.36 -3.08 8.13
C PRO A 127 -3.58 -4.03 7.23
N LEU A 128 -4.32 -4.66 6.30
CA LEU A 128 -3.74 -5.47 5.23
C LEU A 128 -3.48 -4.59 4.00
N VAL A 129 -2.25 -4.59 3.51
CA VAL A 129 -1.84 -3.98 2.24
C VAL A 129 -2.07 -5.00 1.12
N ILE A 130 -3.07 -4.76 0.27
CA ILE A 130 -3.53 -5.72 -0.72
C ILE A 130 -3.01 -5.35 -2.11
N HIS A 131 -2.26 -6.28 -2.70
CA HIS A 131 -1.90 -6.29 -4.11
C HIS A 131 -3.00 -6.95 -4.93
N THR A 132 -3.38 -6.34 -6.06
CA THR A 132 -4.26 -6.99 -7.04
C THR A 132 -3.89 -6.54 -8.45
N ARG A 133 -3.67 -7.50 -9.34
CA ARG A 133 -3.34 -7.21 -10.74
C ARG A 133 -3.99 -8.22 -11.67
N GLN A 134 -4.92 -7.74 -12.53
CA GLN A 134 -5.74 -8.58 -13.41
C GLN A 134 -6.51 -9.69 -12.66
N ALA A 135 -6.87 -9.44 -11.40
CA ALA A 135 -7.52 -10.41 -10.50
C ALA A 135 -8.72 -9.81 -9.75
N ASP A 136 -9.35 -8.76 -10.30
CA ASP A 136 -10.38 -7.96 -9.62
C ASP A 136 -11.53 -8.81 -9.09
N ASP A 137 -12.08 -9.71 -9.92
CA ASP A 137 -13.26 -10.50 -9.55
C ASP A 137 -12.95 -11.46 -8.40
N ASP A 138 -11.82 -12.16 -8.46
CA ASP A 138 -11.40 -13.08 -7.39
C ASP A 138 -10.98 -12.31 -6.13
N THR A 139 -10.39 -11.12 -6.27
CA THR A 139 -10.08 -10.25 -5.13
C THR A 139 -11.37 -9.82 -4.43
N ILE A 140 -12.39 -9.38 -5.17
CA ILE A 140 -13.70 -9.01 -4.62
C ILE A 140 -14.33 -10.20 -3.92
N ALA A 141 -14.39 -11.37 -4.57
CA ALA A 141 -15.00 -12.58 -4.01
C ALA A 141 -14.34 -13.03 -2.71
N ILE A 142 -12.98 -12.98 -2.63
CA ILE A 142 -12.26 -13.30 -1.40
C ILE A 142 -12.54 -12.27 -0.31
N LEU A 143 -12.53 -10.99 -0.64
CA LEU A 143 -12.81 -9.93 0.34
C LEU A 143 -14.24 -10.03 0.91
N GLU A 144 -15.23 -10.32 0.08
CA GLU A 144 -16.62 -10.52 0.51
C GLU A 144 -16.76 -11.75 1.43
N ASP A 145 -16.20 -12.90 1.01
CA ASP A 145 -16.22 -14.13 1.80
C ASP A 145 -15.52 -13.93 3.17
N GLU A 146 -14.34 -13.34 3.18
CA GLU A 146 -13.58 -13.12 4.41
C GLU A 146 -14.19 -12.03 5.31
N SER A 147 -14.80 -11.00 4.75
CA SER A 147 -15.53 -9.99 5.54
C SER A 147 -16.76 -10.58 6.22
N GLY A 148 -17.39 -11.58 5.59
CA GLY A 148 -18.48 -12.35 6.21
C GLY A 148 -18.08 -13.15 7.46
N LYS A 149 -16.78 -13.45 7.61
CA LYS A 149 -16.20 -14.14 8.78
C LYS A 149 -15.78 -13.17 9.90
N GLY A 150 -15.73 -11.88 9.62
CA GLY A 150 -15.38 -10.82 10.56
C GLY A 150 -14.60 -9.69 9.87
N ALA A 151 -14.85 -8.47 10.29
CA ALA A 151 -14.22 -7.28 9.73
C ALA A 151 -12.71 -7.25 10.00
N PHE A 152 -11.98 -6.70 9.06
CA PHE A 152 -10.54 -6.39 9.15
C PHE A 152 -10.24 -5.11 8.38
N PRO A 153 -9.28 -4.28 8.83
CA PRO A 153 -8.88 -3.09 8.09
C PRO A 153 -8.01 -3.46 6.89
N PHE A 154 -8.19 -2.78 5.76
CA PHE A 154 -7.37 -3.02 4.56
C PHE A 154 -7.32 -1.83 3.62
N LEU A 155 -6.37 -1.86 2.70
CA LEU A 155 -6.31 -1.00 1.53
C LEU A 155 -5.96 -1.81 0.28
N ILE A 156 -6.49 -1.39 -0.85
CA ILE A 156 -5.98 -1.80 -2.16
C ILE A 156 -4.84 -0.83 -2.51
N HIS A 157 -3.61 -1.34 -2.53
CA HIS A 157 -2.45 -0.53 -2.89
C HIS A 157 -2.28 -0.44 -4.41
N CYS A 158 -1.49 0.52 -4.86
CA CYS A 158 -1.13 0.74 -6.27
C CYS A 158 -2.30 0.55 -7.23
N PHE A 159 -3.43 1.21 -6.91
CA PHE A 159 -4.70 0.97 -7.58
C PHE A 159 -4.56 1.09 -9.09
N ALA A 160 -4.72 -0.04 -9.79
CA ALA A 160 -4.51 -0.18 -11.24
C ALA A 160 -5.76 -0.66 -11.99
N SER A 161 -6.93 -0.58 -11.35
CA SER A 161 -8.21 -1.10 -11.85
C SER A 161 -9.24 0.01 -12.04
N GLY A 162 -10.45 -0.38 -12.44
CA GLY A 162 -11.56 0.54 -12.65
C GLY A 162 -12.47 0.71 -11.43
N PRO A 163 -13.54 1.55 -11.56
CA PRO A 163 -14.45 1.88 -10.47
C PRO A 163 -15.14 0.68 -9.80
N LYS A 164 -15.27 -0.47 -10.49
CA LYS A 164 -15.92 -1.68 -9.93
C LYS A 164 -15.21 -2.17 -8.68
N LEU A 165 -13.88 -2.38 -8.75
CA LEU A 165 -13.07 -2.83 -7.62
C LEU A 165 -13.04 -1.77 -6.52
N ALA A 166 -12.90 -0.49 -6.87
CA ALA A 166 -12.88 0.60 -5.90
C ALA A 166 -14.18 0.65 -5.09
N ARG A 167 -15.34 0.57 -5.74
CA ARG A 167 -16.66 0.54 -5.06
C ARG A 167 -16.81 -0.68 -4.15
N ALA A 168 -16.40 -1.86 -4.61
CA ALA A 168 -16.46 -3.07 -3.80
C ALA A 168 -15.58 -2.97 -2.54
N ALA A 169 -14.33 -2.52 -2.70
CA ALA A 169 -13.42 -2.32 -1.58
C ALA A 169 -13.97 -1.32 -0.55
N VAL A 170 -14.47 -0.17 -1.02
CA VAL A 170 -15.07 0.86 -0.16
C VAL A 170 -16.31 0.36 0.57
N ALA A 171 -17.19 -0.40 -0.11
CA ALA A 171 -18.38 -0.97 0.51
C ALA A 171 -18.05 -1.92 1.67
N LEU A 172 -16.89 -2.59 1.61
CA LEU A 172 -16.36 -3.45 2.67
C LEU A 172 -15.52 -2.69 3.71
N GLY A 173 -15.44 -1.35 3.63
CA GLY A 173 -14.71 -0.49 4.57
C GLY A 173 -13.24 -0.28 4.22
N GLY A 174 -12.77 -0.78 3.07
CA GLY A 174 -11.40 -0.64 2.60
C GLY A 174 -11.05 0.77 2.12
N TYR A 175 -9.76 1.01 2.01
CA TYR A 175 -9.18 2.23 1.45
C TYR A 175 -8.60 1.94 0.06
N VAL A 176 -8.44 2.99 -0.74
CA VAL A 176 -7.85 2.92 -2.09
C VAL A 176 -6.65 3.84 -2.15
N SER A 177 -5.48 3.28 -2.45
CA SER A 177 -4.24 4.03 -2.54
C SER A 177 -3.83 4.23 -4.00
N PHE A 178 -3.61 5.48 -4.38
CA PHE A 178 -3.26 5.88 -5.75
C PHE A 178 -1.77 6.14 -5.84
N SER A 179 -1.13 5.49 -6.83
CA SER A 179 0.30 5.63 -7.15
C SER A 179 0.55 6.52 -8.36
N GLY A 180 1.79 6.56 -8.85
CA GLY A 180 2.17 7.27 -10.06
C GLY A 180 1.34 6.94 -11.30
N LEU A 181 0.67 5.77 -11.32
CA LEU A 181 -0.26 5.37 -12.40
C LEU A 181 -1.38 6.39 -12.63
N LEU A 182 -1.86 7.05 -11.57
CA LEU A 182 -2.89 8.09 -11.67
C LEU A 182 -2.48 9.22 -12.64
N THR A 183 -1.18 9.51 -12.72
CA THR A 183 -0.63 10.57 -13.56
C THR A 183 -0.48 10.19 -15.03
N PHE A 184 -0.63 8.88 -15.37
CA PHE A 184 -0.36 8.41 -16.72
C PHE A 184 -1.53 8.72 -17.66
N PRO A 185 -1.29 9.30 -18.85
CA PRO A 185 -2.37 9.76 -19.72
C PRO A 185 -3.38 8.66 -20.11
N LYS A 186 -2.91 7.42 -20.27
CA LYS A 186 -3.75 6.29 -20.70
C LYS A 186 -4.56 5.65 -19.57
N CYS A 187 -4.29 5.96 -18.30
CA CYS A 187 -4.97 5.38 -17.13
C CYS A 187 -6.28 6.13 -16.81
N VAL A 188 -7.24 6.12 -17.74
CA VAL A 188 -8.50 6.86 -17.59
C VAL A 188 -9.36 6.26 -16.48
N GLU A 189 -9.50 4.94 -16.43
CA GLU A 189 -10.33 4.24 -15.43
C GLU A 189 -9.84 4.46 -13.99
N ILE A 190 -8.51 4.57 -13.79
CA ILE A 190 -7.93 4.90 -12.47
C ILE A 190 -8.36 6.30 -12.02
N ARG A 191 -8.39 7.28 -12.94
CA ARG A 191 -8.87 8.64 -12.64
C ARG A 191 -10.38 8.68 -12.37
N GLU A 192 -11.16 7.87 -13.09
CA GLU A 192 -12.60 7.70 -12.80
C GLU A 192 -12.79 7.16 -11.38
N ALA A 193 -12.10 6.09 -11.02
CA ALA A 193 -12.11 5.56 -9.65
C ALA A 193 -11.69 6.61 -8.62
N ALA A 194 -10.63 7.39 -8.90
CA ALA A 194 -10.17 8.45 -8.00
C ALA A 194 -11.18 9.56 -7.75
N ARG A 195 -12.08 9.82 -8.72
CA ARG A 195 -13.19 10.78 -8.54
C ARG A 195 -14.35 10.20 -7.74
N GLU A 196 -14.60 8.89 -7.81
CA GLU A 196 -15.71 8.20 -7.16
C GLU A 196 -15.42 7.80 -5.71
N VAL A 197 -14.16 7.47 -5.38
CA VAL A 197 -13.79 7.02 -4.02
C VAL A 197 -14.10 8.12 -3.00
N PRO A 198 -14.83 7.82 -1.90
CA PRO A 198 -15.11 8.78 -0.85
C PRO A 198 -13.86 9.41 -0.27
N GLU A 199 -13.93 10.67 0.12
CA GLU A 199 -12.78 11.43 0.63
C GLU A 199 -12.09 10.71 1.81
N ASP A 200 -12.86 10.13 2.71
CA ASP A 200 -12.36 9.43 3.89
C ASP A 200 -11.76 8.04 3.59
N ARG A 201 -11.64 7.65 2.32
CA ARG A 201 -11.07 6.38 1.84
C ARG A 201 -9.90 6.54 0.88
N LEU A 202 -9.47 7.77 0.57
CA LEU A 202 -8.38 8.08 -0.34
C LEU A 202 -7.02 8.01 0.37
N LEU A 203 -6.05 7.35 -0.27
CA LEU A 203 -4.64 7.34 0.11
C LEU A 203 -3.78 7.65 -1.12
N VAL A 204 -2.52 8.01 -0.88
CA VAL A 204 -1.49 8.21 -1.92
C VAL A 204 -0.21 7.47 -1.55
N GLU A 205 0.49 7.01 -2.58
CA GLU A 205 1.73 6.27 -2.46
C GLU A 205 2.62 6.44 -3.68
N THR A 206 3.83 5.90 -3.64
CA THR A 206 4.73 5.87 -4.79
C THR A 206 4.85 4.51 -5.45
N ASP A 207 4.88 3.43 -4.68
CA ASP A 207 5.36 2.12 -5.10
C ASP A 207 6.82 2.17 -5.59
N SER A 208 7.62 3.08 -5.00
CA SER A 208 9.01 3.27 -5.43
C SER A 208 9.88 2.04 -5.12
N PRO A 209 10.82 1.68 -6.03
CA PRO A 209 11.36 2.45 -7.16
C PRO A 209 10.57 2.36 -8.47
N PHE A 210 9.40 1.75 -8.47
CA PHE A 210 8.55 1.53 -9.66
C PHE A 210 7.66 2.74 -9.95
N LEU A 211 7.03 2.76 -11.13
CA LEU A 211 5.89 3.61 -11.50
C LEU A 211 6.10 5.12 -11.30
N ALA A 212 7.31 5.64 -11.56
CA ALA A 212 7.60 7.06 -11.42
C ALA A 212 6.51 7.93 -12.11
N PRO A 213 5.90 8.88 -11.36
CA PRO A 213 4.82 9.72 -11.87
C PRO A 213 5.29 10.70 -12.96
N VAL A 214 4.38 11.23 -13.76
CA VAL A 214 4.64 12.41 -14.58
C VAL A 214 4.86 13.60 -13.62
N PRO A 215 5.94 14.43 -13.79
CA PRO A 215 6.84 14.50 -14.95
C PRO A 215 8.12 13.66 -14.83
N LYS A 216 8.20 12.73 -13.90
CA LYS A 216 9.42 11.95 -13.60
C LYS A 216 9.52 10.62 -14.34
N ARG A 217 8.58 10.29 -15.21
CA ARG A 217 8.59 9.03 -16.00
C ARG A 217 9.92 8.77 -16.68
N GLY A 218 10.33 7.48 -16.69
CA GLY A 218 11.60 7.05 -17.27
C GLY A 218 12.81 7.22 -16.33
N LYS A 219 12.60 7.71 -15.11
CA LYS A 219 13.59 7.75 -14.02
C LYS A 219 13.18 6.75 -12.93
N PRO A 220 14.12 6.26 -12.10
CA PRO A 220 13.76 5.55 -10.89
C PRO A 220 12.82 6.41 -10.03
N ASN A 221 11.77 5.77 -9.47
CA ASN A 221 10.87 6.44 -8.54
C ASN A 221 11.51 6.53 -7.15
N THR A 222 11.00 7.43 -6.32
CA THR A 222 11.46 7.64 -4.95
C THR A 222 10.29 8.13 -4.10
N PRO A 223 10.25 7.85 -2.77
CA PRO A 223 9.15 8.27 -1.89
C PRO A 223 8.78 9.76 -2.02
N GLY A 224 9.77 10.64 -2.21
CA GLY A 224 9.52 12.06 -2.42
C GLY A 224 8.62 12.39 -3.62
N TYR A 225 8.49 11.48 -4.58
CA TYR A 225 7.64 11.71 -5.76
C TYR A 225 6.15 11.47 -5.51
N VAL A 226 5.74 10.99 -4.32
CA VAL A 226 4.31 10.92 -3.94
C VAL A 226 3.62 12.28 -4.07
N LYS A 227 4.38 13.38 -3.93
CA LYS A 227 3.89 14.74 -4.15
C LYS A 227 3.21 14.90 -5.51
N TYR A 228 3.79 14.34 -6.58
CA TYR A 228 3.21 14.46 -7.93
C TYR A 228 1.93 13.64 -8.09
N THR A 229 1.84 12.51 -7.39
CA THR A 229 0.59 11.73 -7.31
C THR A 229 -0.49 12.52 -6.56
N ALA A 230 -0.14 13.13 -5.42
CA ALA A 230 -1.05 13.98 -4.65
C ALA A 230 -1.51 15.21 -5.45
N GLU A 231 -0.61 15.88 -6.16
CA GLU A 231 -0.96 16.99 -7.06
C GLU A 231 -1.93 16.56 -8.18
N CYS A 232 -1.76 15.35 -8.72
CA CYS A 232 -2.67 14.80 -9.71
C CYS A 232 -4.04 14.51 -9.07
N LEU A 233 -4.07 13.87 -7.91
CA LEU A 233 -5.31 13.57 -7.19
C LEU A 233 -6.07 14.86 -6.83
N ALA A 234 -5.37 15.90 -6.39
CA ALA A 234 -5.96 17.21 -6.10
C ALA A 234 -6.67 17.80 -7.35
N ARG A 235 -6.02 17.75 -8.52
CA ARG A 235 -6.63 18.19 -9.80
C ARG A 235 -7.86 17.35 -10.17
N GLU A 236 -7.79 16.03 -10.02
CA GLU A 236 -8.92 15.14 -10.33
C GLU A 236 -10.12 15.36 -9.40
N ARG A 237 -9.85 15.79 -8.16
CA ARG A 237 -10.87 16.10 -7.14
C ARG A 237 -11.33 17.55 -7.14
N GLY A 238 -10.66 18.45 -7.87
CA GLY A 238 -10.98 19.88 -7.91
C GLY A 238 -10.70 20.63 -6.60
N VAL A 239 -9.71 20.16 -5.82
CA VAL A 239 -9.30 20.74 -4.55
C VAL A 239 -7.82 21.12 -4.55
N SER A 240 -7.34 21.81 -3.53
CA SER A 240 -5.93 22.18 -3.40
C SER A 240 -5.04 21.00 -2.98
N LEU A 241 -3.73 21.12 -3.22
CA LEU A 241 -2.75 20.14 -2.73
C LEU A 241 -2.76 20.06 -1.20
N ASP A 242 -2.94 21.20 -0.51
CA ASP A 242 -2.96 21.23 0.95
C ASP A 242 -4.16 20.45 1.50
N GLU A 243 -5.35 20.56 0.87
CA GLU A 243 -6.53 19.79 1.23
C GLU A 243 -6.33 18.29 1.02
N ILE A 244 -5.77 17.87 -0.13
CA ILE A 244 -5.44 16.45 -0.37
C ILE A 244 -4.38 15.95 0.61
N THR A 245 -3.35 16.74 0.89
CA THR A 245 -2.32 16.39 1.87
C THR A 245 -2.94 16.16 3.26
N ALA A 246 -3.76 17.07 3.73
CA ALA A 246 -4.42 16.95 5.03
C ALA A 246 -5.35 15.72 5.06
N LEU A 247 -6.15 15.54 4.01
CA LEU A 247 -7.11 14.46 3.86
C LEU A 247 -6.43 13.08 3.88
N THR A 248 -5.48 12.86 2.96
CA THR A 248 -4.82 11.55 2.80
C THR A 248 -3.95 11.21 4.00
N THR A 249 -3.32 12.20 4.63
CA THR A 249 -2.57 12.02 5.88
C THR A 249 -3.48 11.65 7.05
N ALA A 250 -4.64 12.29 7.18
CA ALA A 250 -5.63 11.92 8.20
C ALA A 250 -6.17 10.50 7.98
N ASN A 251 -6.43 10.12 6.72
CA ASN A 251 -6.86 8.78 6.34
C ASN A 251 -5.78 7.74 6.65
N ALA A 252 -4.51 8.01 6.30
CA ALA A 252 -3.40 7.11 6.61
C ALA A 252 -3.31 6.87 8.13
N ARG A 253 -3.41 7.91 8.96
CA ARG A 253 -3.40 7.77 10.41
C ARG A 253 -4.63 7.04 10.97
N ARG A 254 -5.77 7.17 10.32
CA ARG A 254 -6.99 6.44 10.72
C ARG A 254 -6.86 4.95 10.41
N LEU A 255 -6.29 4.60 9.27
CA LEU A 255 -6.09 3.23 8.86
C LEU A 255 -4.93 2.58 9.63
N PHE A 256 -3.75 3.18 9.59
CA PHE A 256 -2.55 2.68 10.24
C PHE A 256 -2.45 3.20 11.69
N ARG A 257 -3.26 2.64 12.58
CA ARG A 257 -3.41 3.14 13.97
C ARG A 257 -2.11 3.20 14.78
N ARG A 258 -1.07 2.49 14.35
CA ARG A 258 0.25 2.51 15.00
C ARG A 258 1.17 3.65 14.52
N ILE A 259 0.79 4.41 13.48
CA ILE A 259 1.53 5.60 13.07
C ILE A 259 1.05 6.82 13.89
N ALA A 260 1.36 6.81 15.19
CA ALA A 260 0.98 7.94 16.05
C ALA A 260 1.59 9.27 15.57
N PRO A 261 0.95 10.42 15.90
CA PRO A 261 1.50 11.73 15.58
C PRO A 261 2.81 12.00 16.30
#